data_a96c911ff86c73e440917b10e2a776dc
#
_entry.id   a96c911ff86c73e440917b10e2a776dc
#
_cell.length_a   1.000
_cell.length_b   1.000
_cell.length_c   1.000
_cell.angle_alpha   90.00
_cell.angle_beta   90.00
_cell.angle_gamma   90.00
#
_symmetry.space_group_name_H-M   'P 1'
#
loop_
_entity.id
_entity.type
_entity.pdbx_description
1 polymer ?
#
loop_
_entity_poly.entity_id
_entity_poly.type
_entity_poly.pdbx_seq_one_letter_code
_entity_poly.pdbx_strand_id
1 'polypeptide(L)'
;MDRSDVLILIRQSISKGADGIQKQQDESKRQVFCNVSSVSGMEWLEAGRNGIKPEYRFTVFAPDYAGETVCEYNGSRYSVYRTYQGKNDTLEMYVKKKGGVQP
;
A
#
# COMPACT_ATOMS: atom_id res chain seq x y z
N MET A 1 12.18 -15.61 8.07
CA MET A 1 11.14 -14.65 8.52
C MET A 1 9.79 -15.13 8.06
N ASP A 2 8.91 -15.34 9.01
CA ASP A 2 7.57 -15.82 8.69
C ASP A 2 6.68 -14.65 8.31
N ARG A 3 5.99 -14.77 7.19
CA ARG A 3 5.01 -13.79 6.79
C ARG A 3 3.65 -14.41 7.02
N SER A 4 3.06 -14.09 8.15
CA SER A 4 1.84 -14.74 8.57
C SER A 4 0.59 -13.88 8.43
N ASP A 5 0.75 -12.63 8.08
CA ASP A 5 -0.38 -11.74 7.86
C ASP A 5 -0.68 -11.66 6.38
N VAL A 6 -1.91 -11.28 6.07
CA VAL A 6 -2.39 -11.21 4.70
C VAL A 6 -2.62 -9.75 4.34
N LEU A 7 -2.11 -9.36 3.19
CA LEU A 7 -2.25 -8.03 2.66
C LEU A 7 -2.84 -8.14 1.26
N ILE A 8 -3.77 -7.26 0.94
CA ILE A 8 -4.35 -7.23 -0.39
C ILE A 8 -3.80 -6.02 -1.12
N LEU A 9 -3.10 -6.27 -2.21
CA LEU A 9 -2.56 -5.21 -3.06
C LEU A 9 -3.61 -4.88 -4.10
N ILE A 10 -3.90 -3.60 -4.24
CA ILE A 10 -4.99 -3.14 -5.09
C ILE A 10 -4.41 -2.27 -6.19
N ARG A 11 -4.64 -2.69 -7.43
CA ARG A 11 -4.28 -1.89 -8.59
C ARG A 11 -5.56 -1.29 -9.14
N GLN A 12 -5.54 0.01 -9.30
CA GLN A 12 -6.69 0.73 -9.83
C GLN A 12 -6.38 1.19 -11.24
N SER A 13 -7.34 1.01 -12.10
CA SER A 13 -7.23 1.49 -13.46
C SER A 13 -8.54 2.14 -13.86
N ILE A 14 -8.46 3.06 -14.80
CA ILE A 14 -9.62 3.81 -15.27
C ILE A 14 -9.77 3.50 -16.74
N SER A 15 -10.94 2.98 -17.13
CA SER A 15 -11.21 2.74 -18.53
C SER A 15 -12.08 3.85 -19.09
N LYS A 16 -11.89 4.12 -20.38
CA LYS A 16 -12.65 5.13 -21.09
C LYS A 16 -13.60 4.46 -22.07
N GLY A 17 -14.75 5.06 -22.25
CA GLY A 17 -15.68 4.61 -23.24
C GLY A 17 -15.25 5.01 -24.64
N ALA A 18 -16.00 4.53 -25.61
CA ALA A 18 -15.69 4.81 -27.02
C ALA A 18 -15.75 6.29 -27.35
N ASP A 19 -16.50 7.04 -26.61
CA ASP A 19 -16.62 8.48 -26.80
C ASP A 19 -15.55 9.28 -26.05
N GLY A 20 -14.60 8.59 -25.42
CA GLY A 20 -13.55 9.24 -24.68
C GLY A 20 -13.94 9.62 -23.26
N ILE A 21 -15.15 9.38 -22.86
CA ILE A 21 -15.61 9.68 -21.51
C ILE A 21 -15.17 8.57 -20.58
N GLN A 22 -14.64 8.96 -19.45
CA GLN A 22 -14.22 8.03 -18.44
C GLN A 22 -15.43 7.29 -17.88
N LYS A 23 -15.43 5.96 -17.97
CA LYS A 23 -16.59 5.18 -17.63
C LYS A 23 -16.55 4.64 -16.22
N GLN A 24 -15.48 3.98 -15.86
CA GLN A 24 -15.44 3.35 -14.56
C GLN A 24 -13.99 3.15 -14.13
N GLN A 25 -13.86 2.96 -12.85
CA GLN A 25 -12.58 2.64 -12.24
C GLN A 25 -12.58 1.16 -11.91
N ASP A 26 -11.69 0.43 -12.52
CA ASP A 26 -11.54 -0.99 -12.27
C ASP A 26 -10.49 -1.20 -11.19
N GLU A 27 -10.74 -2.19 -10.37
CA GLU A 27 -9.77 -2.59 -9.35
C GLU A 27 -9.41 -4.03 -9.57
N SER A 28 -8.12 -4.34 -9.53
CA SER A 28 -7.70 -5.71 -9.45
C SER A 28 -7.00 -5.90 -8.11
N LYS A 29 -7.35 -6.98 -7.44
CA LYS A 29 -6.86 -7.24 -6.10
C LYS A 29 -6.03 -8.50 -6.12
N ARG A 30 -4.94 -8.48 -5.38
CA ARG A 30 -4.04 -9.61 -5.31
C ARG A 30 -3.61 -9.79 -3.88
N GLN A 31 -3.78 -10.99 -3.37
CA GLN A 31 -3.47 -11.31 -1.99
C GLN A 31 -2.01 -11.75 -1.88
N VAL A 32 -1.31 -11.18 -0.93
CA VAL A 32 0.08 -11.55 -0.66
C VAL A 32 0.25 -11.71 0.84
N PHE A 33 1.30 -12.41 1.24
CA PHE A 33 1.63 -12.54 2.65
C PHE A 33 2.60 -11.46 3.05
N CYS A 34 2.49 -11.01 4.29
CA CYS A 34 3.33 -9.93 4.78
C CYS A 34 3.61 -10.10 6.26
N ASN A 35 4.58 -9.33 6.72
CA ASN A 35 4.77 -9.07 8.15
C ASN A 35 4.35 -7.63 8.40
N VAL A 36 3.70 -7.40 9.52
CA VAL A 36 3.22 -6.09 9.90
C VAL A 36 4.04 -5.58 11.08
N SER A 37 4.48 -4.35 10.99
CA SER A 37 5.18 -3.75 12.12
C SER A 37 4.85 -2.27 12.18
N SER A 38 5.14 -1.66 13.33
CA SER A 38 5.03 -0.21 13.44
C SER A 38 6.21 0.44 12.74
N VAL A 39 6.04 1.69 12.36
CA VAL A 39 7.16 2.43 11.78
C VAL A 39 8.10 2.86 12.90
N SER A 40 9.36 3.06 12.54
CA SER A 40 10.34 3.54 13.49
C SER A 40 10.06 5.01 13.82
N GLY A 41 10.62 5.47 14.96
CA GLY A 41 10.48 6.87 15.33
C GLY A 41 11.07 7.81 14.29
N MET A 42 12.17 7.39 13.67
CA MET A 42 12.81 8.21 12.64
C MET A 42 11.92 8.33 11.41
N GLU A 43 11.31 7.24 10.99
CA GLU A 43 10.38 7.27 9.86
C GLU A 43 9.17 8.13 10.19
N TRP A 44 8.68 8.03 11.40
CA TRP A 44 7.54 8.82 11.85
C TRP A 44 7.86 10.32 11.76
N LEU A 45 9.06 10.67 12.22
CA LEU A 45 9.48 12.06 12.22
C LEU A 45 9.64 12.59 10.79
N GLU A 46 10.30 11.83 9.93
CA GLU A 46 10.54 12.26 8.56
C GLU A 46 9.23 12.41 7.78
N ALA A 47 8.34 11.44 7.93
CA ALA A 47 7.03 11.53 7.26
C ALA A 47 6.24 12.72 7.78
N GLY A 48 6.32 12.99 9.08
CA GLY A 48 5.61 14.09 9.68
C GLY A 48 6.03 15.45 9.13
N ARG A 49 7.29 15.59 8.73
CA ARG A 49 7.76 16.82 8.10
C ARG A 49 7.03 17.12 6.80
N ASN A 50 6.51 16.09 6.15
CA ASN A 50 5.76 16.22 4.91
C ASN A 50 4.27 16.10 5.13
N GLY A 51 3.80 16.18 6.36
CA GLY A 51 2.39 16.11 6.67
C GLY A 51 1.81 14.72 6.58
N ILE A 52 2.65 13.69 6.59
CA ILE A 52 2.21 12.31 6.48
C ILE A 52 2.18 11.69 7.87
N LYS A 53 1.11 10.96 8.17
CA LYS A 53 0.98 10.23 9.42
C LYS A 53 1.07 8.74 9.13
N PRO A 54 2.24 8.12 9.34
CA PRO A 54 2.40 6.70 9.05
C PRO A 54 1.52 5.83 9.93
N GLU A 55 1.05 4.73 9.37
CA GLU A 55 0.19 3.80 10.08
C GLU A 55 0.93 2.48 10.34
N TYR A 56 1.45 1.88 9.26
CA TYR A 56 2.11 0.57 9.35
C TYR A 56 3.29 0.51 8.41
N ARG A 57 4.15 -0.44 8.69
CA ARG A 57 5.17 -0.91 7.75
C ARG A 57 4.87 -2.36 7.44
N PHE A 58 4.58 -2.65 6.19
CA PHE A 58 4.38 -4.03 5.73
C PHE A 58 5.63 -4.50 5.04
N THR A 59 6.08 -5.70 5.37
CA THR A 59 7.22 -6.30 4.69
C THR A 59 6.71 -7.47 3.87
N VAL A 60 6.95 -7.43 2.57
CA VAL A 60 6.48 -8.44 1.64
C VAL A 60 7.68 -9.01 0.88
N PHE A 61 7.45 -10.13 0.19
CA PHE A 61 8.42 -10.67 -0.75
C PHE A 61 8.46 -9.72 -1.95
N ALA A 62 9.64 -9.19 -2.26
CA ALA A 62 9.74 -8.12 -3.25
C ALA A 62 9.08 -8.45 -4.60
N PRO A 63 9.25 -9.67 -5.15
CA PRO A 63 8.59 -9.99 -6.41
C PRO A 63 7.07 -9.97 -6.36
N ASP A 64 6.48 -10.00 -5.17
CA ASP A 64 5.03 -9.93 -5.03
C ASP A 64 4.48 -8.53 -5.25
N TYR A 65 5.33 -7.52 -5.23
CA TYR A 65 4.89 -6.13 -5.33
C TYR A 65 5.10 -5.64 -6.75
N ALA A 66 4.08 -5.07 -7.33
CA ALA A 66 4.14 -4.60 -8.71
C ALA A 66 3.79 -3.11 -8.84
N GLY A 67 4.08 -2.33 -7.80
CA GLY A 67 3.89 -0.89 -7.86
C GLY A 67 2.52 -0.40 -7.43
N GLU A 68 1.75 -1.25 -6.80
CA GLU A 68 0.44 -0.84 -6.31
C GLU A 68 0.58 0.27 -5.27
N THR A 69 -0.29 1.27 -5.35
CA THR A 69 -0.26 2.39 -4.43
C THR A 69 -1.33 2.32 -3.35
N VAL A 70 -2.19 1.31 -3.42
CA VAL A 70 -3.26 1.11 -2.45
C VAL A 70 -3.21 -0.32 -1.97
N CYS A 71 -3.45 -0.53 -0.70
CA CYS A 71 -3.54 -1.86 -0.16
C CYS A 71 -4.65 -1.90 0.89
N GLU A 72 -5.05 -3.12 1.22
CA GLU A 72 -6.09 -3.35 2.21
C GLU A 72 -5.57 -4.33 3.25
N TYR A 73 -5.75 -3.99 4.51
CA TYR A 73 -5.34 -4.82 5.62
C TYR A 73 -6.42 -4.77 6.69
N ASN A 74 -6.90 -5.94 7.10
CA ASN A 74 -7.96 -6.06 8.12
C ASN A 74 -9.18 -5.21 7.79
N GLY A 75 -9.56 -5.17 6.51
CA GLY A 75 -10.76 -4.47 6.09
C GLY A 75 -10.61 -2.97 5.91
N SER A 76 -9.44 -2.42 6.15
CA SER A 76 -9.20 -0.99 5.97
C SER A 76 -8.24 -0.76 4.82
N ARG A 77 -8.40 0.35 4.13
CA ARG A 77 -7.54 0.69 3.01
C ARG A 77 -6.49 1.69 3.43
N TYR A 78 -5.31 1.51 2.84
CA TYR A 78 -4.15 2.34 3.12
C TYR A 78 -3.50 2.76 1.82
N SER A 79 -2.86 3.92 1.84
CA SER A 79 -2.08 4.40 0.71
C SER A 79 -0.60 4.14 0.99
N VAL A 80 0.09 3.62 -0.01
CA VAL A 80 1.53 3.41 0.09
C VAL A 80 2.20 4.73 -0.28
N TYR A 81 2.93 5.30 0.65
CA TYR A 81 3.59 6.57 0.38
C TYR A 81 5.08 6.41 0.13
N ARG A 82 5.65 5.26 0.49
CA ARG A 82 7.07 5.01 0.28
C ARG A 82 7.32 3.51 0.30
N THR A 83 8.26 3.07 -0.49
CA THR A 83 8.74 1.70 -0.43
C THR A 83 10.25 1.70 -0.28
N TYR A 84 10.78 0.64 0.30
CA TYR A 84 12.21 0.47 0.47
C TYR A 84 12.54 -1.00 0.26
N GLN A 85 13.44 -1.27 -0.66
CA GLN A 85 13.85 -2.63 -0.91
C GLN A 85 14.93 -3.02 0.08
N GLY A 86 14.65 -4.02 0.88
CA GLY A 86 15.56 -4.51 1.87
C GLY A 86 16.39 -5.67 1.36
N LYS A 87 16.95 -6.42 2.29
CA LYS A 87 17.76 -7.59 1.98
C LYS A 87 16.88 -8.81 1.81
N ASN A 88 17.44 -9.84 1.18
CA ASN A 88 16.77 -11.16 1.05
C ASN A 88 15.45 -11.07 0.33
N ASP A 89 15.41 -10.28 -0.74
CA ASP A 89 14.22 -10.13 -1.57
C ASP A 89 13.00 -9.64 -0.79
N THR A 90 13.22 -8.78 0.20
CA THR A 90 12.12 -8.17 0.93
C THR A 90 11.90 -6.74 0.45
N LEU A 91 10.66 -6.30 0.56
CA LEU A 91 10.29 -4.93 0.28
C LEU A 91 9.47 -4.40 1.43
N GLU A 92 9.85 -3.24 1.93
CA GLU A 92 9.10 -2.58 2.99
C GLU A 92 8.19 -1.54 2.36
N MET A 93 6.91 -1.60 2.73
CA MET A 93 5.91 -0.66 2.25
C MET A 93 5.45 0.17 3.43
N TYR A 94 5.62 1.46 3.32
CA TYR A 94 5.19 2.39 4.37
C TYR A 94 3.87 2.97 3.94
N VAL A 95 2.87 2.83 4.80
CA VAL A 95 1.50 3.19 4.44
C VAL A 95 0.89 4.14 5.45
N LYS A 96 -0.05 4.91 4.97
CA LYS A 96 -0.88 5.78 5.79
C LYS A 96 -2.32 5.44 5.49
N LYS A 97 -3.23 5.84 6.37
CA LYS A 97 -4.64 5.62 6.09
C LYS A 97 -5.01 6.30 4.79
N LYS A 98 -5.73 5.58 3.95
CA LYS A 98 -6.20 6.17 2.72
C LYS A 98 -7.22 7.24 3.10
N GLY A 99 -6.90 8.46 2.71
CA GLY A 99 -7.79 9.55 2.96
C GLY A 99 -9.01 9.36 2.09
N GLY A 100 -10.03 8.85 2.70
CA GLY A 100 -11.26 8.66 1.99
C GLY A 100 -12.03 9.94 1.95
N VAL A 101 -12.92 10.00 0.98
CA VAL A 101 -13.90 11.03 0.99
C VAL A 101 -14.74 10.81 2.22
N GLN A 102 -14.86 11.79 2.98
CA GLN A 102 -15.66 11.68 4.16
C GLN A 102 -17.12 11.77 3.78
N PRO A 103 -17.86 10.77 4.14
CA PRO A 103 -19.29 10.88 3.89
C PRO A 103 -19.88 11.98 4.72
#